data_742666d42f3faf3436d7d726bcaaf758
#
_entry.id   742666d42f3faf3436d7d726bcaaf758
#
_cell.length_a   1.000
_cell.length_b   1.000
_cell.length_c   1.000
_cell.angle_alpha   90.00
_cell.angle_beta   90.00
_cell.angle_gamma   90.00
#
_symmetry.space_group_name_H-M   'P 1'
#
loop_
_entity.id
_entity.type
_entity.pdbx_description
1 polymer ?
#
loop_
_entity_poly.entity_id
_entity_poly.type
_entity_poly.pdbx_seq_one_letter_code
_entity_poly.pdbx_strand_id
1 'polypeptide(L)'
;MVFYKAQIGRAKIESQKKALAAISSLLLAASACVPLSASADSALLSTDKAAYTEGEAIMITAAGTGNDWVGIYKNGEMPGAAIQSIRWYYVAKDGNTSGKAKNIFESEYIVRQDLKNLPAGEYTIFLCENDGYTVLAQTGITINEKNTALVAPASAVYERNNRFTGSADGKLTITASKDAIPDSYAAFWGNAQGKLADYTSFPLIKAAGEVTTYTMVANTLIPNGADRILVYAARGKRLSETYATAMLPKGCNEYDFGKPLYEFQVLSDIHLNDNPATAAVHNEHFISALNQIKQLSANTKGIMINGDIADAGTAKQYEIYQNLVKNAGFDLSQVRCAIGNHDFYGPGNDKQKLLTFLEYTNPDSKTIYFDEWIDGAHFIFLGSEMGGNGLYAYLSDEQLNWFREKLAEKRDENRPIYVFLHQGLIDTVAGTYEYQGWHGIDRAEEFAAILKDYPEVILFSGHSHWEMNSASNMKERDENLPTIFNTASVAYLWSDAQATIEGAQGYFVKVYKDKVLVLGRDFDNEQWLASAQYLVQYGSESLVEPEKPDSSVSPEPQPTTPTTGQTNTASDAASPTTGDSGLLYVMAIVAAGLASAGLYFLHKTNKTSVTSE
;
A
#
# COMPACT_ATOMS: atom_id res chain seq x y z
N MET A 1 -15.90 52.29 10.55
CA MET A 1 -15.25 51.53 11.65
C MET A 1 -14.75 50.14 11.23
N VAL A 2 -15.24 49.52 10.15
CA VAL A 2 -14.81 48.19 9.64
C VAL A 2 -13.48 48.26 8.87
N PHE A 3 -13.21 49.37 8.16
CA PHE A 3 -11.95 49.54 7.40
C PHE A 3 -10.70 49.75 8.27
N TYR A 4 -10.86 50.31 9.47
CA TYR A 4 -9.73 50.57 10.37
C TYR A 4 -9.23 49.30 11.10
N LYS A 5 -10.11 48.31 11.34
CA LYS A 5 -9.72 47.03 11.93
C LYS A 5 -8.96 46.12 10.95
N ALA A 6 -9.23 46.23 9.65
CA ALA A 6 -8.53 45.44 8.62
C ALA A 6 -7.08 45.90 8.40
N GLN A 7 -6.78 47.20 8.56
CA GLN A 7 -5.42 47.73 8.42
C GLN A 7 -4.52 47.39 9.61
N ILE A 8 -5.07 47.34 10.83
CA ILE A 8 -4.31 46.94 12.02
C ILE A 8 -3.99 45.43 11.99
N GLY A 9 -4.92 44.62 11.48
CA GLY A 9 -4.70 43.18 11.30
C GLY A 9 -3.57 42.87 10.31
N ARG A 10 -3.52 43.57 9.17
CA ARG A 10 -2.44 43.38 8.17
C ARG A 10 -1.07 43.83 8.67
N ALA A 11 -0.99 44.98 9.37
CA ALA A 11 0.26 45.46 9.95
C ALA A 11 0.83 44.52 11.02
N LYS A 12 -0.04 43.87 11.81
CA LYS A 12 0.37 42.90 12.84
C LYS A 12 0.89 41.58 12.24
N ILE A 13 0.28 41.13 11.14
CA ILE A 13 0.72 39.94 10.40
C ILE A 13 2.06 40.18 9.68
N GLU A 14 2.26 41.39 9.10
CA GLU A 14 3.54 41.74 8.47
C GLU A 14 4.69 41.89 9.49
N SER A 15 4.39 42.45 10.68
CA SER A 15 5.38 42.56 11.75
C SER A 15 5.78 41.18 12.30
N GLN A 16 4.83 40.27 12.42
CA GLN A 16 5.10 38.88 12.82
C GLN A 16 5.89 38.09 11.76
N LYS A 17 5.62 38.29 10.47
CA LYS A 17 6.41 37.70 9.39
C LYS A 17 7.84 38.23 9.34
N LYS A 18 8.04 39.53 9.59
CA LYS A 18 9.39 40.13 9.69
C LYS A 18 10.15 39.65 10.94
N ALA A 19 9.47 39.42 12.06
CA ALA A 19 10.06 38.88 13.28
C ALA A 19 10.45 37.38 13.08
N LEU A 20 9.60 36.57 12.41
CA LEU A 20 9.91 35.21 12.09
C LEU A 20 11.08 35.09 11.10
N ALA A 21 11.14 35.98 10.08
CA ALA A 21 12.26 36.00 9.13
C ALA A 21 13.58 36.43 9.80
N ALA A 22 13.53 37.32 10.78
CA ALA A 22 14.72 37.73 11.56
C ALA A 22 15.19 36.62 12.52
N ILE A 23 14.27 35.84 13.09
CA ILE A 23 14.61 34.68 13.91
C ILE A 23 15.19 33.55 13.05
N SER A 24 14.64 33.30 11.86
CA SER A 24 15.17 32.32 10.91
C SER A 24 16.56 32.68 10.39
N SER A 25 16.84 33.97 10.14
CA SER A 25 18.18 34.42 9.73
C SER A 25 19.21 34.42 10.87
N LEU A 26 18.78 34.54 12.15
CA LEU A 26 19.67 34.41 13.30
C LEU A 26 19.98 32.94 13.62
N LEU A 27 19.05 32.02 13.38
CA LEU A 27 19.28 30.57 13.53
C LEU A 27 20.15 29.99 12.39
N LEU A 28 20.08 30.54 11.16
CA LEU A 28 20.97 30.15 10.06
C LEU A 28 22.42 30.69 10.24
N ALA A 29 22.61 31.78 10.99
CA ALA A 29 23.92 32.31 11.27
C ALA A 29 24.67 31.60 12.45
N ALA A 30 23.93 30.79 13.24
CA ALA A 30 24.53 30.02 14.34
C ALA A 30 24.94 28.58 13.94
N SER A 31 24.67 28.14 12.70
CA SER A 31 25.20 26.90 12.09
C SER A 31 26.53 27.13 11.34
N ALA A 32 27.33 28.09 11.77
CA ALA A 32 28.71 28.11 11.34
C ALA A 32 29.39 26.89 11.96
N CYS A 33 29.76 25.92 11.11
CA CYS A 33 30.64 24.82 11.43
C CYS A 33 31.78 25.31 12.30
N VAL A 34 31.81 24.91 13.56
CA VAL A 34 33.03 24.89 14.31
C VAL A 34 33.78 23.69 13.75
N PRO A 35 34.93 23.87 13.09
CA PRO A 35 35.78 22.73 12.77
C PRO A 35 36.28 22.21 14.12
N LEU A 36 35.74 21.06 14.55
CA LEU A 36 36.40 20.29 15.59
C LEU A 36 37.77 19.93 15.02
N SER A 37 38.80 20.55 15.54
CA SER A 37 40.18 20.17 15.27
C SER A 37 40.34 18.69 15.62
N ALA A 38 40.49 17.86 14.60
CA ALA A 38 40.81 16.44 14.74
C ALA A 38 42.14 16.34 15.47
N SER A 39 42.13 15.98 16.76
CA SER A 39 43.26 15.32 17.38
C SER A 39 43.38 13.94 16.76
N ALA A 40 44.60 13.55 16.39
CA ALA A 40 44.89 12.27 15.75
C ALA A 40 44.76 11.11 16.77
N ASP A 41 43.54 10.77 17.16
CA ASP A 41 43.18 9.48 17.72
C ASP A 41 42.53 8.67 16.61
N SER A 42 42.98 7.44 16.40
CA SER A 42 42.55 6.51 15.38
C SER A 42 41.01 6.56 15.24
N ALA A 43 40.53 6.93 14.05
CA ALA A 43 39.13 7.14 13.78
C ALA A 43 38.30 5.94 14.27
N LEU A 44 37.46 6.16 15.28
CA LEU A 44 36.53 5.12 15.81
C LEU A 44 35.56 4.63 14.73
N LEU A 45 35.33 5.43 13.71
CA LEU A 45 34.41 5.12 12.59
C LEU A 45 34.99 5.71 11.30
N SER A 46 35.03 4.90 10.26
CA SER A 46 35.48 5.33 8.92
C SER A 46 34.81 4.49 7.83
N THR A 47 34.84 5.02 6.62
CA THR A 47 34.46 4.29 5.39
C THR A 47 35.65 4.25 4.44
N ASP A 48 35.70 3.24 3.57
CA ASP A 48 36.79 3.11 2.56
C ASP A 48 36.77 4.23 1.51
N LYS A 49 35.59 4.87 1.32
CA LYS A 49 35.36 6.00 0.41
C LYS A 49 34.42 7.03 1.03
N ALA A 50 34.53 8.28 0.60
CA ALA A 50 33.57 9.33 0.93
C ALA A 50 32.36 9.33 -0.02
N ALA A 51 32.50 8.74 -1.22
CA ALA A 51 31.43 8.67 -2.21
C ALA A 51 31.39 7.29 -2.89
N TYR A 52 30.19 6.81 -3.06
CA TYR A 52 29.84 5.52 -3.70
C TYR A 52 28.85 5.75 -4.83
N THR A 53 28.65 4.73 -5.65
CA THR A 53 27.57 4.69 -6.66
C THR A 53 26.50 3.70 -6.21
N GLU A 54 25.23 3.94 -6.53
CA GLU A 54 24.14 3.01 -6.25
C GLU A 54 24.50 1.57 -6.67
N GLY A 55 24.25 0.61 -5.80
CA GLY A 55 24.62 -0.79 -5.98
C GLY A 55 26.07 -1.11 -5.63
N GLU A 56 26.89 -0.13 -5.26
CA GLU A 56 28.26 -0.35 -4.77
C GLU A 56 28.26 -0.72 -3.28
N ALA A 57 29.12 -1.64 -2.90
CA ALA A 57 29.27 -2.03 -1.50
C ALA A 57 29.95 -0.90 -0.70
N ILE A 58 29.39 -0.57 0.45
CA ILE A 58 29.93 0.43 1.37
C ILE A 58 30.71 -0.30 2.47
N MET A 59 32.00 -0.08 2.54
CA MET A 59 32.85 -0.68 3.56
C MET A 59 32.96 0.26 4.77
N ILE A 60 32.36 -0.14 5.89
CA ILE A 60 32.41 0.62 7.14
C ILE A 60 33.34 -0.10 8.11
N THR A 61 34.27 0.62 8.68
CA THR A 61 35.14 0.16 9.77
C THR A 61 34.74 0.92 11.04
N ALA A 62 34.44 0.18 12.09
CA ALA A 62 34.08 0.75 13.38
C ALA A 62 34.88 0.07 14.50
N ALA A 63 35.35 0.85 15.47
CA ALA A 63 35.94 0.35 16.70
C ALA A 63 35.00 0.68 17.86
N GLY A 64 34.52 -0.36 18.54
CA GLY A 64 33.56 -0.23 19.65
C GLY A 64 33.63 -1.41 20.59
N THR A 65 32.87 -1.36 21.65
CA THR A 65 32.82 -2.37 22.72
C THR A 65 31.39 -2.74 23.05
N GLY A 66 31.16 -3.93 23.59
CA GLY A 66 29.86 -4.36 24.08
C GLY A 66 28.76 -4.25 23.02
N ASN A 67 27.71 -3.52 23.34
CA ASN A 67 26.55 -3.28 22.49
C ASN A 67 26.64 -1.94 21.73
N ASP A 68 27.86 -1.46 21.45
CA ASP A 68 28.03 -0.31 20.55
C ASP A 68 27.52 -0.67 19.17
N TRP A 69 26.86 0.27 18.51
CA TRP A 69 26.21 -0.01 17.23
C TRP A 69 26.40 1.13 16.23
N VAL A 70 26.39 0.76 14.95
CA VAL A 70 26.47 1.68 13.83
C VAL A 70 25.09 1.87 13.24
N GLY A 71 24.64 3.13 13.12
CA GLY A 71 23.37 3.49 12.46
C GLY A 71 23.61 4.37 11.25
N ILE A 72 22.85 4.12 10.17
CA ILE A 72 22.90 4.92 8.93
C ILE A 72 21.62 5.74 8.86
N TYR A 73 21.77 7.04 8.68
CA TYR A 73 20.69 8.02 8.65
C TYR A 73 20.80 8.90 7.39
N LYS A 74 19.70 9.52 6.97
CA LYS A 74 19.77 10.59 5.97
C LYS A 74 20.56 11.77 6.53
N ASN A 75 21.22 12.51 5.65
CA ASN A 75 21.97 13.69 6.08
C ASN A 75 21.05 14.69 6.80
N GLY A 76 21.53 15.17 7.96
CA GLY A 76 20.77 16.07 8.83
C GLY A 76 19.90 15.39 9.88
N GLU A 77 19.69 14.08 9.81
CA GLU A 77 19.06 13.30 10.88
C GLU A 77 20.07 12.91 11.96
N MET A 78 19.60 12.79 13.20
CA MET A 78 20.43 12.41 14.35
C MET A 78 19.85 11.19 15.05
N PRO A 79 20.68 10.27 15.57
CA PRO A 79 20.22 9.16 16.39
C PRO A 79 19.37 9.65 17.57
N GLY A 80 18.25 8.96 17.81
CA GLY A 80 17.34 9.29 18.90
C GLY A 80 16.10 8.40 18.88
N ALA A 81 15.35 8.37 19.97
CA ALA A 81 14.16 7.53 20.06
C ALA A 81 13.06 7.89 19.03
N ALA A 82 13.10 9.11 18.49
CA ALA A 82 12.11 9.59 17.52
C ALA A 82 12.52 9.39 16.06
N ILE A 83 13.79 9.09 15.77
CA ILE A 83 14.33 8.95 14.41
C ILE A 83 15.00 7.58 14.28
N GLN A 84 14.42 6.71 13.47
CA GLN A 84 14.97 5.39 13.21
C GLN A 84 16.08 5.45 12.16
N SER A 85 17.14 4.67 12.38
CA SER A 85 18.18 4.47 11.38
C SER A 85 17.62 3.68 10.17
N ILE A 86 18.07 4.02 8.98
CA ILE A 86 17.73 3.28 7.75
C ILE A 86 18.30 1.85 7.82
N ARG A 87 19.50 1.71 8.42
CA ARG A 87 20.17 0.44 8.70
C ARG A 87 20.97 0.58 9.99
N TRP A 88 21.13 -0.52 10.72
CA TRP A 88 21.95 -0.53 11.92
C TRP A 88 22.59 -1.89 12.16
N TYR A 89 23.73 -1.91 12.86
CA TYR A 89 24.54 -3.10 13.13
C TYR A 89 25.30 -2.93 14.43
N TYR A 90 25.37 -3.98 15.25
CA TYR A 90 26.31 -4.02 16.37
C TYR A 90 27.75 -4.17 15.87
N VAL A 91 28.68 -3.45 16.48
CA VAL A 91 30.09 -3.52 16.17
C VAL A 91 30.70 -4.85 16.62
N ALA A 92 30.22 -5.39 17.74
CA ALA A 92 30.61 -6.69 18.27
C ALA A 92 29.36 -7.57 18.48
N LYS A 93 29.08 -8.47 17.55
CA LYS A 93 27.89 -9.33 17.53
C LYS A 93 27.75 -10.24 18.76
N ASP A 94 28.84 -10.66 19.38
CA ASP A 94 28.94 -11.66 20.44
C ASP A 94 29.30 -11.07 21.81
N GLY A 95 29.16 -9.77 21.97
CA GLY A 95 29.58 -9.08 23.19
C GLY A 95 31.09 -9.08 23.42
N ASN A 96 31.87 -9.45 22.39
CA ASN A 96 33.33 -9.41 22.47
C ASN A 96 33.82 -7.95 22.55
N THR A 97 34.20 -7.54 23.72
CA THR A 97 34.61 -6.17 24.07
C THR A 97 36.06 -5.86 23.66
N SER A 98 36.63 -6.56 22.68
CA SER A 98 38.05 -6.40 22.35
C SER A 98 38.42 -5.03 21.75
N GLY A 99 37.46 -4.18 21.46
CA GLY A 99 37.68 -2.82 20.94
C GLY A 99 38.36 -2.76 19.57
N LYS A 100 38.43 -3.87 18.85
CA LYS A 100 39.06 -3.90 17.51
C LYS A 100 38.09 -3.37 16.47
N ALA A 101 38.64 -2.58 15.54
CA ALA A 101 37.94 -2.20 14.33
C ALA A 101 37.43 -3.44 13.61
N LYS A 102 36.16 -3.45 13.23
CA LYS A 102 35.50 -4.56 12.54
C LYS A 102 34.95 -4.09 11.21
N ASN A 103 35.24 -4.84 10.16
CA ASN A 103 34.55 -4.68 8.89
C ASN A 103 33.17 -5.32 8.98
N ILE A 104 32.14 -4.50 9.02
CA ILE A 104 30.80 -4.96 9.21
C ILE A 104 30.21 -5.68 7.98
N PHE A 105 30.90 -5.63 6.82
CA PHE A 105 30.48 -6.37 5.62
C PHE A 105 30.80 -7.85 5.65
N GLU A 106 31.66 -8.31 6.51
CA GLU A 106 32.04 -9.73 6.63
C GLU A 106 31.20 -10.49 7.68
N SER A 107 30.24 -9.82 8.35
CA SER A 107 29.39 -10.48 9.34
C SER A 107 28.14 -11.07 8.69
N GLU A 108 27.67 -12.24 9.16
CA GLU A 108 26.42 -12.87 8.72
C GLU A 108 25.20 -11.95 8.87
N TYR A 109 25.28 -10.98 9.76
CA TYR A 109 24.22 -10.00 10.02
C TYR A 109 24.03 -9.05 8.83
N ILE A 110 25.07 -8.78 8.06
CA ILE A 110 25.03 -7.86 6.91
C ILE A 110 24.38 -8.48 5.69
N VAL A 111 24.44 -9.81 5.55
CA VAL A 111 23.84 -10.53 4.42
C VAL A 111 22.32 -10.32 4.36
N ARG A 112 21.67 -10.02 5.49
CA ARG A 112 20.23 -9.76 5.58
C ARG A 112 19.82 -8.30 5.35
N GLN A 113 20.76 -7.37 5.40
CA GLN A 113 20.50 -5.94 5.28
C GLN A 113 21.49 -5.33 4.26
N ASP A 114 21.20 -5.55 2.98
CA ASP A 114 22.08 -5.18 1.88
C ASP A 114 22.26 -3.66 1.75
N LEU A 115 23.42 -3.15 2.19
CA LEU A 115 23.81 -1.74 2.04
C LEU A 115 23.95 -1.29 0.59
N LYS A 116 24.06 -2.21 -0.38
CA LYS A 116 24.05 -1.90 -1.81
C LYS A 116 22.73 -1.30 -2.27
N ASN A 117 21.67 -1.42 -1.48
CA ASN A 117 20.34 -0.92 -1.84
C ASN A 117 20.03 0.46 -1.27
N LEU A 118 20.99 1.18 -0.72
CA LEU A 118 20.77 2.57 -0.38
C LEU A 118 20.62 3.40 -1.66
N PRO A 119 19.53 4.17 -1.81
CA PRO A 119 19.32 5.03 -2.96
C PRO A 119 20.35 6.18 -3.00
N ALA A 120 20.49 6.82 -4.16
CA ALA A 120 21.31 8.02 -4.29
C ALA A 120 20.88 9.09 -3.28
N GLY A 121 21.86 9.72 -2.64
CA GLY A 121 21.63 10.71 -1.59
C GLY A 121 22.84 10.91 -0.69
N GLU A 122 22.70 11.82 0.25
CA GLU A 122 23.69 12.05 1.30
C GLU A 122 23.24 11.36 2.59
N TYR A 123 24.17 10.69 3.25
CA TYR A 123 23.92 9.93 4.47
C TYR A 123 24.98 10.26 5.52
N THR A 124 24.57 10.14 6.78
CA THR A 124 25.47 10.20 7.93
C THR A 124 25.45 8.85 8.63
N ILE A 125 26.63 8.31 8.87
CA ILE A 125 26.85 7.08 9.62
C ILE A 125 27.29 7.48 11.02
N PHE A 126 26.62 6.96 12.04
CA PHE A 126 26.93 7.21 13.44
C PHE A 126 27.37 5.92 14.13
N LEU A 127 28.36 6.01 14.99
CA LEU A 127 28.68 5.00 15.99
C LEU A 127 28.06 5.45 17.31
N CYS A 128 27.18 4.64 17.87
CA CYS A 128 26.44 4.93 19.10
C CYS A 128 26.83 3.97 20.23
N GLU A 129 26.84 4.49 21.46
CA GLU A 129 27.28 3.79 22.67
C GLU A 129 26.19 2.89 23.25
N ASN A 130 26.52 1.63 23.49
CA ASN A 130 25.85 0.68 24.39
C ASN A 130 24.30 0.67 24.31
N ASP A 131 23.74 0.33 23.15
CA ASP A 131 22.27 0.35 22.83
C ASP A 131 21.60 1.72 23.04
N GLY A 132 22.38 2.75 23.32
CA GLY A 132 21.91 4.12 23.50
C GLY A 132 22.06 4.94 22.21
N TYR A 133 21.72 6.23 22.32
CA TYR A 133 21.85 7.20 21.24
C TYR A 133 22.99 8.21 21.47
N THR A 134 23.87 7.95 22.43
CA THR A 134 25.09 8.76 22.62
C THR A 134 26.03 8.52 21.46
N VAL A 135 26.32 9.55 20.67
CA VAL A 135 27.18 9.46 19.50
C VAL A 135 28.63 9.46 19.94
N LEU A 136 29.37 8.40 19.61
CA LEU A 136 30.83 8.28 19.83
C LEU A 136 31.62 8.81 18.63
N ALA A 137 31.14 8.59 17.42
CA ALA A 137 31.74 9.07 16.16
C ALA A 137 30.71 9.17 15.05
N GLN A 138 30.99 9.96 14.03
CA GLN A 138 30.20 10.05 12.81
C GLN A 138 31.06 10.27 11.58
N THR A 139 30.54 9.82 10.42
CA THR A 139 31.14 10.08 9.11
C THR A 139 30.06 10.26 8.06
N GLY A 140 30.25 11.19 7.12
CA GLY A 140 29.32 11.41 6.01
C GLY A 140 29.73 10.58 4.80
N ILE A 141 28.75 10.11 4.04
CA ILE A 141 28.96 9.49 2.73
C ILE A 141 27.95 10.06 1.72
N THR A 142 28.35 10.09 0.46
CA THR A 142 27.48 10.42 -0.68
C THR A 142 27.29 9.16 -1.53
N ILE A 143 26.05 8.83 -1.85
CA ILE A 143 25.75 7.80 -2.84
C ILE A 143 25.28 8.51 -4.11
N ASN A 144 26.09 8.42 -5.14
CA ASN A 144 25.80 8.98 -6.44
C ASN A 144 24.84 8.07 -7.21
N GLU A 145 23.96 8.65 -8.00
CA GLU A 145 23.16 7.87 -8.94
C GLU A 145 24.10 7.06 -9.86
N LYS A 146 23.73 5.80 -10.06
CA LYS A 146 24.39 4.99 -11.08
C LYS A 146 23.99 5.52 -12.46
N ASN A 147 24.80 6.41 -13.00
CA ASN A 147 24.56 7.07 -14.29
C ASN A 147 24.84 6.13 -15.46
N THR A 148 24.18 4.96 -15.47
CA THR A 148 24.09 4.10 -16.64
C THR A 148 22.79 4.44 -17.34
N ALA A 149 22.84 4.78 -18.62
CA ALA A 149 21.67 4.92 -19.45
C ALA A 149 20.80 3.65 -19.31
N LEU A 150 19.53 3.82 -19.00
CA LEU A 150 18.59 2.70 -18.97
C LEU A 150 18.31 2.31 -20.42
N VAL A 151 18.76 1.12 -20.80
CA VAL A 151 18.53 0.56 -22.13
C VAL A 151 17.24 -0.27 -22.09
N ALA A 152 16.31 0.00 -22.99
CA ALA A 152 15.07 -0.75 -23.10
C ALA A 152 15.33 -2.25 -23.28
N PRO A 153 14.39 -3.13 -22.88
CA PRO A 153 14.50 -4.55 -23.18
C PRO A 153 14.66 -4.80 -24.68
N ALA A 154 15.39 -5.85 -25.04
CA ALA A 154 15.54 -6.26 -26.43
C ALA A 154 14.21 -6.74 -27.02
N SER A 155 13.39 -7.40 -26.21
CA SER A 155 12.04 -7.83 -26.60
C SER A 155 11.14 -8.05 -25.39
N ALA A 156 9.83 -8.03 -25.66
CA ALA A 156 8.80 -8.47 -24.74
C ALA A 156 7.76 -9.28 -25.52
N VAL A 157 7.33 -10.40 -24.94
CA VAL A 157 6.33 -11.30 -25.53
C VAL A 157 5.28 -11.62 -24.48
N TYR A 158 4.02 -11.52 -24.85
CA TYR A 158 2.89 -11.88 -23.99
C TYR A 158 2.22 -13.15 -24.53
N GLU A 159 2.10 -14.14 -23.67
CA GLU A 159 1.40 -15.41 -23.91
C GLU A 159 0.16 -15.47 -23.03
N ARG A 160 -0.99 -15.58 -23.64
CA ARG A 160 -2.30 -15.59 -22.97
C ARG A 160 -2.74 -17.01 -22.62
N ASN A 161 -3.34 -17.21 -21.43
CA ASN A 161 -3.91 -18.50 -21.03
C ASN A 161 -5.33 -18.77 -21.54
N ASN A 162 -5.94 -17.85 -22.25
CA ASN A 162 -7.26 -17.98 -22.91
C ASN A 162 -8.43 -18.44 -22.01
N ARG A 163 -8.56 -17.86 -20.80
CA ARG A 163 -9.71 -18.21 -19.96
C ARG A 163 -10.99 -17.50 -20.39
N PHE A 164 -10.95 -16.17 -20.52
CA PHE A 164 -12.14 -15.35 -20.79
C PHE A 164 -11.84 -14.22 -21.77
N THR A 165 -12.80 -13.88 -22.61
CA THR A 165 -12.70 -12.66 -23.43
C THR A 165 -12.56 -11.43 -22.51
N GLY A 166 -11.59 -10.58 -22.78
CA GLY A 166 -11.26 -9.42 -21.95
C GLY A 166 -10.28 -9.71 -20.80
N SER A 167 -9.94 -10.98 -20.51
CA SER A 167 -8.97 -11.34 -19.48
C SER A 167 -7.54 -11.38 -20.01
N ALA A 168 -6.62 -10.85 -19.22
CA ALA A 168 -5.17 -10.86 -19.48
C ALA A 168 -4.44 -11.98 -18.75
N ASP A 169 -5.12 -13.06 -18.40
CA ASP A 169 -4.46 -14.24 -17.86
C ASP A 169 -3.33 -14.68 -18.75
N GLY A 170 -2.12 -14.84 -18.19
CA GLY A 170 -0.99 -15.25 -18.97
C GLY A 170 0.34 -14.80 -18.43
N LYS A 171 1.31 -14.78 -19.31
CA LYS A 171 2.71 -14.63 -18.98
C LYS A 171 3.37 -13.60 -19.89
N LEU A 172 4.02 -12.60 -19.28
CA LEU A 172 4.87 -11.63 -19.98
C LEU A 172 6.32 -12.08 -19.83
N THR A 173 6.98 -12.39 -20.95
CA THR A 173 8.40 -12.74 -21.01
C THR A 173 9.19 -11.56 -21.54
N ILE A 174 10.19 -11.09 -20.80
CA ILE A 174 11.00 -9.93 -21.09
C ILE A 174 12.43 -10.40 -21.30
N THR A 175 13.03 -10.06 -22.45
CA THR A 175 14.45 -10.35 -22.72
C THR A 175 15.25 -9.05 -22.54
N ALA A 176 16.25 -9.08 -21.68
CA ALA A 176 17.14 -7.95 -21.44
C ALA A 176 17.91 -7.55 -22.71
N SER A 177 18.29 -6.29 -22.82
CA SER A 177 19.30 -5.88 -23.81
C SER A 177 20.64 -6.55 -23.49
N LYS A 178 21.40 -6.92 -24.51
CA LYS A 178 22.76 -7.45 -24.34
C LYS A 178 23.71 -6.46 -23.70
N ASP A 179 23.42 -5.16 -23.84
CA ASP A 179 24.28 -4.09 -23.37
C ASP A 179 24.07 -3.74 -21.90
N ALA A 180 22.89 -4.05 -21.34
CA ALA A 180 22.59 -3.77 -19.94
C ALA A 180 21.37 -4.58 -19.42
N ILE A 181 21.52 -5.18 -18.24
CA ILE A 181 20.39 -5.74 -17.47
C ILE A 181 20.01 -4.66 -16.45
N PRO A 182 18.77 -4.14 -16.48
CA PRO A 182 18.30 -3.16 -15.51
C PRO A 182 18.02 -3.81 -14.14
N ASP A 183 17.73 -3.02 -13.12
CA ASP A 183 17.33 -3.54 -11.80
C ASP A 183 15.90 -4.09 -11.84
N SER A 184 15.05 -3.48 -12.66
CA SER A 184 13.65 -3.87 -12.83
C SER A 184 13.09 -3.41 -14.18
N TYR A 185 11.87 -3.84 -14.45
CA TYR A 185 11.06 -3.39 -15.58
C TYR A 185 9.75 -2.78 -15.09
N ALA A 186 9.30 -1.73 -15.77
CA ALA A 186 7.96 -1.18 -15.62
C ALA A 186 7.13 -1.48 -16.87
N ALA A 187 6.01 -2.16 -16.70
CA ALA A 187 5.09 -2.50 -17.77
C ALA A 187 3.82 -1.64 -17.68
N PHE A 188 3.24 -1.28 -18.83
CA PHE A 188 2.04 -0.45 -18.92
C PHE A 188 1.10 -0.99 -19.98
N TRP A 189 -0.18 -0.89 -19.75
CA TRP A 189 -1.15 -1.00 -20.83
C TRP A 189 -0.92 0.11 -21.85
N GLY A 190 -1.01 -0.23 -23.13
CA GLY A 190 -0.78 0.73 -24.21
C GLY A 190 -1.48 0.40 -25.51
N ASN A 191 -1.36 1.32 -26.44
CA ASN A 191 -1.82 1.20 -27.82
C ASN A 191 -0.81 1.88 -28.77
N ALA A 192 -1.19 2.09 -30.03
CA ALA A 192 -0.31 2.73 -31.02
C ALA A 192 0.08 4.18 -30.66
N GLN A 193 -0.66 4.84 -29.79
CA GLN A 193 -0.41 6.20 -29.31
C GLN A 193 0.51 6.25 -28.10
N GLY A 194 0.73 5.12 -27.40
CA GLY A 194 1.57 5.04 -26.22
C GLY A 194 0.86 4.42 -25.02
N LYS A 195 1.27 4.80 -23.82
CA LYS A 195 0.65 4.34 -22.56
C LYS A 195 -0.80 4.82 -22.47
N LEU A 196 -1.67 3.98 -21.91
CA LEU A 196 -3.01 4.44 -21.51
C LEU A 196 -2.88 5.31 -20.25
N ALA A 197 -3.23 6.59 -20.35
CA ALA A 197 -3.03 7.58 -19.29
C ALA A 197 -3.87 7.30 -18.02
N ASP A 198 -5.04 6.67 -18.20
CA ASP A 198 -5.98 6.39 -17.12
C ASP A 198 -5.56 5.21 -16.22
N TYR A 199 -4.43 4.55 -16.54
CA TYR A 199 -3.95 3.37 -15.83
C TYR A 199 -2.54 3.56 -15.29
N THR A 200 -2.28 3.07 -14.07
CA THR A 200 -0.94 2.98 -13.49
C THR A 200 -0.05 2.00 -14.27
N SER A 201 1.23 1.91 -13.92
CA SER A 201 2.03 0.74 -14.31
C SER A 201 1.53 -0.51 -13.58
N PHE A 202 1.88 -1.69 -14.12
CA PHE A 202 1.95 -2.90 -13.32
C PHE A 202 2.97 -2.74 -12.18
N PRO A 203 2.97 -3.62 -11.16
CA PRO A 203 4.05 -3.68 -10.18
C PRO A 203 5.41 -3.72 -10.86
N LEU A 204 6.43 -3.11 -10.22
CA LEU A 204 7.79 -3.20 -10.75
C LEU A 204 8.25 -4.67 -10.81
N ILE A 205 8.62 -5.11 -12.01
CA ILE A 205 9.05 -6.48 -12.28
C ILE A 205 10.55 -6.54 -12.04
N LYS A 206 11.00 -7.17 -10.96
CA LYS A 206 12.42 -7.34 -10.65
C LYS A 206 13.12 -8.12 -11.76
N ALA A 207 14.20 -7.60 -12.29
CA ALA A 207 14.97 -8.28 -13.34
C ALA A 207 15.61 -9.58 -12.78
N ALA A 208 15.40 -10.68 -13.49
CA ALA A 208 15.91 -12.01 -13.10
C ALA A 208 17.11 -12.47 -13.95
N GLY A 209 17.79 -11.55 -14.62
CA GLY A 209 18.90 -11.81 -15.52
C GLY A 209 18.54 -11.55 -16.98
N GLU A 210 19.06 -12.39 -17.89
CA GLU A 210 18.86 -12.22 -19.34
C GLU A 210 17.39 -12.33 -19.75
N VAL A 211 16.63 -13.22 -19.09
CA VAL A 211 15.20 -13.40 -19.30
C VAL A 211 14.46 -13.24 -17.99
N THR A 212 13.45 -12.39 -17.99
CA THR A 212 12.57 -12.15 -16.84
C THR A 212 11.14 -12.50 -17.23
N THR A 213 10.43 -13.13 -16.33
CA THR A 213 9.02 -13.50 -16.53
C THR A 213 8.15 -12.86 -15.48
N TYR A 214 7.02 -12.32 -15.90
CA TYR A 214 5.94 -11.84 -15.03
C TYR A 214 4.65 -12.59 -15.36
N THR A 215 4.05 -13.20 -14.34
CA THR A 215 2.75 -13.85 -14.47
C THR A 215 1.67 -12.83 -14.13
N MET A 216 0.74 -12.61 -15.05
CA MET A 216 -0.42 -11.75 -14.78
C MET A 216 -1.28 -12.37 -13.68
N VAL A 217 -1.81 -11.54 -12.82
CA VAL A 217 -2.79 -11.98 -11.82
C VAL A 217 -4.00 -12.57 -12.56
N ALA A 218 -4.50 -13.68 -12.07
CA ALA A 218 -5.66 -14.36 -12.67
C ALA A 218 -6.83 -13.39 -12.85
N ASN A 219 -7.53 -13.51 -13.95
CA ASN A 219 -8.71 -12.70 -14.30
C ASN A 219 -8.45 -11.18 -14.41
N THR A 220 -7.19 -10.74 -14.59
CA THR A 220 -6.90 -9.34 -14.87
C THR A 220 -7.61 -8.88 -16.14
N LEU A 221 -8.44 -7.85 -16.04
CA LEU A 221 -9.17 -7.28 -17.16
C LEU A 221 -8.24 -6.48 -18.07
N ILE A 222 -8.28 -6.72 -19.36
CA ILE A 222 -7.60 -5.89 -20.36
C ILE A 222 -8.40 -4.59 -20.52
N PRO A 223 -7.83 -3.40 -20.32
CA PRO A 223 -8.55 -2.14 -20.52
C PRO A 223 -9.01 -1.95 -21.97
N ASN A 224 -10.18 -1.33 -22.13
CA ASN A 224 -10.61 -0.88 -23.45
C ASN A 224 -9.56 0.04 -24.08
N GLY A 225 -9.23 -0.20 -25.36
CA GLY A 225 -8.23 0.57 -26.09
C GLY A 225 -6.78 0.08 -25.90
N ALA A 226 -6.50 -0.89 -25.03
CA ALA A 226 -5.20 -1.55 -24.97
C ALA A 226 -5.08 -2.61 -26.07
N ASP A 227 -4.05 -2.58 -26.89
CA ASP A 227 -3.71 -3.62 -27.86
C ASP A 227 -2.30 -4.19 -27.64
N ARG A 228 -1.59 -3.69 -26.63
CA ARG A 228 -0.22 -4.06 -26.30
C ARG A 228 0.14 -3.75 -24.85
N ILE A 229 1.27 -4.33 -24.43
CA ILE A 229 1.96 -3.99 -23.19
C ILE A 229 3.28 -3.32 -23.56
N LEU A 230 3.56 -2.15 -23.00
CA LEU A 230 4.79 -1.39 -23.18
C LEU A 230 5.71 -1.64 -22.01
N VAL A 231 6.92 -2.17 -22.26
CA VAL A 231 7.86 -2.58 -21.22
C VAL A 231 9.10 -1.70 -21.28
N TYR A 232 9.35 -0.97 -20.20
CA TYR A 232 10.50 -0.11 -20.01
C TYR A 232 11.50 -0.75 -19.06
N ALA A 233 12.79 -0.52 -19.26
CA ALA A 233 13.76 -0.72 -18.21
C ALA A 233 13.53 0.33 -17.12
N ALA A 234 13.62 -0.07 -15.85
CA ALA A 234 13.32 0.80 -14.72
C ALA A 234 14.41 0.74 -13.64
N ARG A 235 14.61 1.88 -12.97
CA ARG A 235 15.38 2.02 -11.74
C ARG A 235 14.66 3.01 -10.85
N GLY A 236 14.02 2.50 -9.78
CA GLY A 236 13.08 3.29 -9.00
C GLY A 236 11.99 3.91 -9.90
N LYS A 237 11.82 5.22 -9.86
CA LYS A 237 10.86 5.95 -10.70
C LYS A 237 11.39 6.30 -12.11
N ARG A 238 12.69 6.11 -12.39
CA ARG A 238 13.28 6.38 -13.72
C ARG A 238 12.98 5.26 -14.68
N LEU A 239 12.59 5.62 -15.90
CA LEU A 239 12.33 4.69 -17.00
C LEU A 239 13.30 4.94 -18.16
N SER A 240 13.57 3.91 -18.96
CA SER A 240 14.27 4.07 -20.24
C SER A 240 13.47 4.97 -21.20
N GLU A 241 14.18 5.67 -22.08
CA GLU A 241 13.53 6.55 -23.08
C GLU A 241 12.71 5.76 -24.11
N THR A 242 13.12 4.55 -24.40
CA THR A 242 12.44 3.63 -25.31
C THR A 242 11.93 2.40 -24.57
N TYR A 243 11.10 1.60 -25.22
CA TYR A 243 10.44 0.44 -24.65
C TYR A 243 10.40 -0.74 -25.62
N ALA A 244 10.26 -1.95 -25.11
CA ALA A 244 9.85 -3.11 -25.88
C ALA A 244 8.33 -3.23 -25.86
N THR A 245 7.76 -3.80 -26.92
CA THR A 245 6.32 -3.98 -27.07
C THR A 245 5.97 -5.46 -27.08
N ALA A 246 5.04 -5.87 -26.21
CA ALA A 246 4.38 -7.16 -26.28
C ALA A 246 2.96 -6.97 -26.81
N MET A 247 2.69 -7.46 -28.02
CA MET A 247 1.37 -7.36 -28.63
C MET A 247 0.37 -8.26 -27.92
N LEU A 248 -0.84 -7.77 -27.71
CA LEU A 248 -1.95 -8.59 -27.25
C LEU A 248 -2.53 -9.40 -28.42
N PRO A 249 -3.04 -10.61 -28.19
CA PRO A 249 -3.74 -11.38 -29.23
C PRO A 249 -4.92 -10.60 -29.79
N LYS A 250 -5.13 -10.69 -31.09
CA LYS A 250 -6.23 -9.99 -31.76
C LYS A 250 -7.58 -10.41 -31.16
N GLY A 251 -8.44 -9.43 -30.88
CA GLY A 251 -9.80 -9.63 -30.36
C GLY A 251 -9.87 -9.88 -28.85
N CYS A 252 -8.74 -10.00 -28.14
CA CYS A 252 -8.77 -10.24 -26.69
C CYS A 252 -9.29 -9.03 -25.88
N ASN A 253 -9.24 -7.84 -26.43
CA ASN A 253 -9.73 -6.58 -25.87
C ASN A 253 -11.03 -6.09 -26.51
N GLU A 254 -11.59 -6.87 -27.45
CA GLU A 254 -12.86 -6.56 -28.11
C GLU A 254 -14.02 -7.15 -27.30
N TYR A 255 -14.41 -6.49 -26.23
CA TYR A 255 -15.57 -6.87 -25.43
C TYR A 255 -16.48 -5.69 -25.15
N ASP A 256 -17.78 -5.95 -25.17
CA ASP A 256 -18.81 -5.04 -24.70
C ASP A 256 -19.70 -5.80 -23.69
N PHE A 257 -19.54 -5.49 -22.42
CA PHE A 257 -20.35 -6.08 -21.37
C PHE A 257 -21.72 -5.39 -21.23
N GLY A 258 -21.99 -4.34 -22.02
CA GLY A 258 -23.18 -3.53 -21.91
C GLY A 258 -23.23 -2.70 -20.63
N LYS A 259 -24.45 -2.37 -20.19
CA LYS A 259 -24.65 -1.66 -18.92
C LYS A 259 -24.66 -2.64 -17.75
N PRO A 260 -23.99 -2.30 -16.63
CA PRO A 260 -24.13 -3.08 -15.41
C PRO A 260 -25.58 -3.05 -14.90
N LEU A 261 -26.01 -4.12 -14.26
CA LEU A 261 -27.30 -4.21 -13.56
C LEU A 261 -27.31 -3.21 -12.41
N TYR A 262 -26.24 -3.17 -11.66
CA TYR A 262 -25.97 -2.20 -10.59
C TYR A 262 -24.47 -2.09 -10.36
N GLU A 263 -24.09 -1.06 -9.61
CA GLU A 263 -22.69 -0.82 -9.19
C GLU A 263 -22.65 -0.31 -7.75
N PHE A 264 -21.57 -0.64 -7.06
CA PHE A 264 -21.28 -0.18 -5.70
C PHE A 264 -19.76 -0.04 -5.53
N GLN A 265 -19.33 0.57 -4.43
CA GLN A 265 -17.91 0.72 -4.12
C GLN A 265 -17.57 0.03 -2.82
N VAL A 266 -16.32 -0.43 -2.71
CA VAL A 266 -15.77 -1.00 -1.47
C VAL A 266 -14.53 -0.22 -1.07
N LEU A 267 -14.58 0.36 0.11
CA LEU A 267 -13.49 1.05 0.78
C LEU A 267 -13.16 0.32 2.08
N SER A 268 -12.01 0.56 2.65
CA SER A 268 -11.60 0.05 3.95
C SER A 268 -10.60 0.98 4.61
N ASP A 269 -10.45 0.86 5.93
CA ASP A 269 -9.33 1.47 6.65
C ASP A 269 -9.19 2.97 6.34
N ILE A 270 -10.29 3.72 6.55
CA ILE A 270 -10.31 5.16 6.27
C ILE A 270 -9.70 5.99 7.39
N HIS A 271 -9.59 5.46 8.63
CA HIS A 271 -8.89 6.02 9.78
C HIS A 271 -9.11 7.53 9.96
N LEU A 272 -10.36 7.97 9.92
CA LEU A 272 -10.68 9.38 10.11
C LEU A 272 -10.16 9.88 11.45
N ASN A 273 -9.56 11.05 11.42
CA ASN A 273 -8.82 11.57 12.56
C ASN A 273 -9.19 13.02 12.86
N ASP A 274 -9.12 13.40 14.14
CA ASP A 274 -9.34 14.77 14.60
C ASP A 274 -8.04 15.50 14.98
N ASN A 275 -6.89 14.82 14.92
CA ASN A 275 -5.59 15.45 14.96
C ASN A 275 -5.34 16.19 13.63
N PRO A 276 -5.07 17.50 13.64
CA PRO A 276 -4.98 18.29 12.40
C PRO A 276 -3.94 17.79 11.40
N ALA A 277 -2.84 17.23 11.89
CA ALA A 277 -1.79 16.71 11.02
C ALA A 277 -2.23 15.42 10.33
N THR A 278 -2.81 14.44 11.03
CA THR A 278 -3.35 13.18 10.49
C THR A 278 -4.56 13.45 9.60
N ALA A 279 -5.45 14.34 10.04
CA ALA A 279 -6.63 14.72 9.29
C ALA A 279 -6.29 15.34 7.92
N ALA A 280 -5.18 16.07 7.83
CA ALA A 280 -4.70 16.67 6.58
C ALA A 280 -4.29 15.64 5.50
N VAL A 281 -4.18 14.36 5.87
CA VAL A 281 -3.89 13.25 4.96
C VAL A 281 -5.08 12.31 4.88
N HIS A 282 -5.42 11.61 5.98
CA HIS A 282 -6.44 10.56 5.97
C HIS A 282 -7.83 11.09 5.58
N ASN A 283 -8.23 12.24 6.14
CA ASN A 283 -9.55 12.79 5.83
C ASN A 283 -9.60 13.32 4.39
N GLU A 284 -8.50 13.90 3.87
CA GLU A 284 -8.43 14.36 2.48
C GLU A 284 -8.43 13.19 1.49
N HIS A 285 -7.78 12.06 1.81
CA HIS A 285 -7.87 10.83 1.02
C HIS A 285 -9.33 10.34 0.92
N PHE A 286 -10.06 10.34 2.04
CA PHE A 286 -11.47 9.94 2.02
C PHE A 286 -12.35 10.93 1.24
N ILE A 287 -12.09 12.23 1.33
CA ILE A 287 -12.76 13.26 0.52
C ILE A 287 -12.49 13.01 -0.97
N SER A 288 -11.25 12.73 -1.35
CA SER A 288 -10.87 12.40 -2.72
C SER A 288 -11.62 11.16 -3.22
N ALA A 289 -11.65 10.08 -2.42
CA ALA A 289 -12.37 8.86 -2.75
C ALA A 289 -13.87 9.13 -2.98
N LEU A 290 -14.55 9.85 -2.08
CA LEU A 290 -15.97 10.19 -2.21
C LEU A 290 -16.26 11.02 -3.47
N ASN A 291 -15.41 12.01 -3.77
CA ASN A 291 -15.56 12.86 -4.95
C ASN A 291 -15.40 12.05 -6.26
N GLN A 292 -14.40 11.17 -6.32
CA GLN A 292 -14.19 10.31 -7.49
C GLN A 292 -15.32 9.28 -7.63
N ILE A 293 -15.85 8.73 -6.54
CA ILE A 293 -17.03 7.85 -6.57
C ILE A 293 -18.22 8.59 -7.18
N LYS A 294 -18.49 9.81 -6.73
CA LYS A 294 -19.58 10.62 -7.26
C LYS A 294 -19.43 10.92 -8.74
N GLN A 295 -18.20 11.17 -9.19
CA GLN A 295 -17.89 11.47 -10.60
C GLN A 295 -18.00 10.23 -11.49
N LEU A 296 -17.45 9.09 -11.05
CA LEU A 296 -17.27 7.89 -11.86
C LEU A 296 -18.43 6.90 -11.75
N SER A 297 -19.25 6.98 -10.70
CA SER A 297 -20.34 6.05 -10.39
C SER A 297 -21.56 6.79 -9.87
N ALA A 298 -22.09 7.72 -10.68
CA ALA A 298 -23.24 8.56 -10.30
C ALA A 298 -24.51 7.77 -9.92
N ASN A 299 -24.61 6.52 -10.36
CA ASN A 299 -25.74 5.61 -10.09
C ASN A 299 -25.38 4.51 -9.08
N THR A 300 -24.35 4.75 -8.24
CA THR A 300 -23.97 3.77 -7.22
C THR A 300 -25.14 3.41 -6.32
N LYS A 301 -25.24 2.13 -5.95
CA LYS A 301 -26.22 1.61 -4.99
C LYS A 301 -25.75 1.74 -3.55
N GLY A 302 -24.47 2.05 -3.35
CA GLY A 302 -23.90 2.30 -2.04
C GLY A 302 -22.40 2.21 -2.00
N ILE A 303 -21.85 2.70 -0.90
CA ILE A 303 -20.45 2.62 -0.54
C ILE A 303 -20.36 1.68 0.66
N MET A 304 -19.62 0.58 0.52
CA MET A 304 -19.37 -0.40 1.57
C MET A 304 -18.01 -0.08 2.19
N ILE A 305 -17.96 0.26 3.48
CA ILE A 305 -16.72 0.52 4.18
C ILE A 305 -16.42 -0.65 5.10
N ASN A 306 -15.32 -1.33 4.81
CA ASN A 306 -14.99 -2.61 5.44
C ASN A 306 -14.14 -2.45 6.69
N GLY A 307 -14.55 -1.60 7.62
CA GLY A 307 -13.95 -1.41 8.93
C GLY A 307 -12.94 -0.27 9.02
N ASP A 308 -12.51 0.00 10.25
CA ASP A 308 -11.57 1.06 10.63
C ASP A 308 -12.01 2.43 10.10
N ILE A 309 -13.26 2.80 10.47
CA ILE A 309 -13.86 4.09 10.10
C ILE A 309 -13.14 5.23 10.82
N ALA A 310 -12.96 5.06 12.13
CA ALA A 310 -12.32 6.01 13.02
C ALA A 310 -10.96 5.48 13.46
N ASP A 311 -9.93 6.32 13.45
CA ASP A 311 -8.56 5.94 13.87
C ASP A 311 -8.48 5.54 15.36
N ALA A 312 -9.30 6.15 16.18
CA ALA A 312 -9.36 5.89 17.63
C ALA A 312 -10.79 5.63 18.15
N GLY A 313 -11.75 5.34 17.31
CA GLY A 313 -13.12 4.96 17.69
C GLY A 313 -13.85 5.99 18.54
N THR A 314 -13.56 7.29 18.38
CA THR A 314 -14.18 8.35 19.18
C THR A 314 -15.42 8.91 18.49
N ALA A 315 -16.43 9.34 19.25
CA ALA A 315 -17.62 10.01 18.73
C ALA A 315 -17.28 11.19 17.80
N LYS A 316 -16.25 11.96 18.14
CA LYS A 316 -15.78 13.10 17.34
C LYS A 316 -15.28 12.67 15.95
N GLN A 317 -14.59 11.54 15.85
CA GLN A 317 -14.11 11.00 14.57
C GLN A 317 -15.28 10.46 13.74
N TYR A 318 -16.27 9.85 14.34
CA TYR A 318 -17.51 9.46 13.66
C TYR A 318 -18.36 10.67 13.21
N GLU A 319 -18.37 11.78 13.97
CA GLU A 319 -18.98 13.03 13.52
C GLU A 319 -18.28 13.57 12.25
N ILE A 320 -16.94 13.46 12.18
CA ILE A 320 -16.19 13.80 10.97
C ILE A 320 -16.64 12.91 9.81
N TYR A 321 -16.71 11.59 10.02
CA TYR A 321 -17.24 10.65 9.02
C TYR A 321 -18.59 11.10 8.46
N GLN A 322 -19.58 11.32 9.32
CA GLN A 322 -20.91 11.74 8.90
C GLN A 322 -20.91 13.06 8.12
N ASN A 323 -20.08 14.02 8.56
CA ASN A 323 -19.97 15.31 7.91
C ASN A 323 -19.33 15.21 6.53
N LEU A 324 -18.26 14.40 6.37
CA LEU A 324 -17.59 14.22 5.09
C LEU A 324 -18.50 13.53 4.07
N VAL A 325 -19.22 12.48 4.47
CA VAL A 325 -20.20 11.79 3.63
C VAL A 325 -21.29 12.75 3.14
N LYS A 326 -21.89 13.52 4.06
CA LYS A 326 -22.94 14.52 3.73
C LYS A 326 -22.41 15.65 2.85
N ASN A 327 -21.20 16.16 3.12
CA ASN A 327 -20.57 17.22 2.33
C ASN A 327 -20.24 16.76 0.90
N ALA A 328 -19.90 15.51 0.71
CA ALA A 328 -19.73 14.91 -0.62
C ALA A 328 -21.07 14.72 -1.35
N GLY A 329 -22.20 14.89 -0.66
CA GLY A 329 -23.56 14.78 -1.19
C GLY A 329 -24.08 13.35 -1.28
N PHE A 330 -23.66 12.48 -0.35
CA PHE A 330 -24.25 11.17 -0.13
C PHE A 330 -25.13 11.19 1.12
N ASP A 331 -26.22 10.43 1.08
CA ASP A 331 -26.96 10.11 2.29
C ASP A 331 -26.21 9.04 3.10
N LEU A 332 -26.28 9.12 4.43
CA LEU A 332 -25.67 8.11 5.29
C LEU A 332 -26.24 6.72 5.05
N SER A 333 -27.50 6.60 4.66
CA SER A 333 -28.13 5.33 4.27
C SER A 333 -27.55 4.70 3.00
N GLN A 334 -26.76 5.45 2.22
CA GLN A 334 -26.02 4.92 1.07
C GLN A 334 -24.66 4.35 1.47
N VAL A 335 -24.21 4.53 2.72
CA VAL A 335 -22.93 4.04 3.21
C VAL A 335 -23.18 2.98 4.29
N ARG A 336 -22.63 1.78 4.10
CA ARG A 336 -22.73 0.65 5.02
C ARG A 336 -21.36 0.33 5.56
N CYS A 337 -21.25 0.22 6.87
CA CYS A 337 -19.98 0.04 7.55
C CYS A 337 -19.93 -1.29 8.30
N ALA A 338 -18.92 -2.11 8.02
CA ALA A 338 -18.46 -3.12 8.97
C ALA A 338 -17.61 -2.45 10.05
N ILE A 339 -17.46 -3.09 11.20
CA ILE A 339 -16.60 -2.61 12.28
C ILE A 339 -15.18 -3.16 12.11
N GLY A 340 -14.15 -2.33 12.36
CA GLY A 340 -12.76 -2.75 12.41
C GLY A 340 -12.18 -2.70 13.82
N ASN A 341 -10.90 -3.00 13.97
CA ASN A 341 -10.25 -3.02 15.28
C ASN A 341 -9.99 -1.62 15.86
N HIS A 342 -9.71 -0.62 15.03
CA HIS A 342 -9.52 0.77 15.48
C HIS A 342 -10.81 1.38 16.02
N ASP A 343 -11.96 0.94 15.55
CA ASP A 343 -13.25 1.35 16.09
C ASP A 343 -13.44 0.94 17.58
N PHE A 344 -12.62 0.00 18.07
CA PHE A 344 -12.55 -0.40 19.48
C PHE A 344 -11.53 0.38 20.32
N TYR A 345 -10.76 1.31 19.79
CA TYR A 345 -9.76 2.06 20.56
C TYR A 345 -10.38 3.23 21.34
N GLY A 346 -11.65 3.53 21.11
CA GLY A 346 -12.39 4.57 21.80
C GLY A 346 -12.55 4.34 23.31
N PRO A 347 -13.04 5.34 24.03
CA PRO A 347 -13.26 5.25 25.46
C PRO A 347 -14.39 4.28 25.83
N GLY A 348 -14.29 3.68 27.00
CA GLY A 348 -15.30 2.78 27.55
C GLY A 348 -14.99 1.31 27.37
N ASN A 349 -15.93 0.46 27.77
CA ASN A 349 -15.87 -0.98 27.54
C ASN A 349 -16.37 -1.32 26.12
N ASP A 350 -16.15 -2.55 25.67
CA ASP A 350 -16.48 -2.97 24.30
C ASP A 350 -17.95 -2.74 23.97
N LYS A 351 -18.88 -3.02 24.89
CA LYS A 351 -20.31 -2.75 24.67
C LYS A 351 -20.58 -1.27 24.38
N GLN A 352 -19.91 -0.35 25.07
CA GLN A 352 -20.08 1.08 24.84
C GLN A 352 -19.51 1.48 23.48
N LYS A 353 -18.37 0.92 23.09
CA LYS A 353 -17.73 1.16 21.77
C LYS A 353 -18.60 0.66 20.63
N LEU A 354 -19.15 -0.56 20.74
CA LEU A 354 -20.12 -1.11 19.79
C LEU A 354 -21.35 -0.21 19.64
N LEU A 355 -21.91 0.27 20.76
CA LEU A 355 -23.05 1.19 20.72
C LEU A 355 -22.70 2.52 20.06
N THR A 356 -21.52 3.09 20.35
CA THR A 356 -21.04 4.31 19.69
C THR A 356 -20.86 4.08 18.18
N PHE A 357 -20.21 2.99 17.77
CA PHE A 357 -20.06 2.64 16.38
C PHE A 357 -21.43 2.58 15.65
N LEU A 358 -22.39 1.83 16.22
CA LEU A 358 -23.72 1.66 15.64
C LEU A 358 -24.49 2.99 15.55
N GLU A 359 -24.41 3.83 16.58
CA GLU A 359 -25.08 5.14 16.61
C GLU A 359 -24.71 6.03 15.43
N TYR A 360 -23.44 6.00 15.02
CA TYR A 360 -22.93 6.88 13.97
C TYR A 360 -22.90 6.23 12.58
N THR A 361 -22.84 4.91 12.49
CA THR A 361 -22.68 4.20 11.20
C THR A 361 -23.93 3.45 10.75
N ASN A 362 -24.58 2.72 11.66
CA ASN A 362 -25.71 1.84 11.37
C ASN A 362 -26.79 1.96 12.45
N PRO A 363 -27.41 3.14 12.63
CA PRO A 363 -28.30 3.41 13.79
C PRO A 363 -29.56 2.53 13.86
N ASP A 364 -29.98 1.99 12.73
CA ASP A 364 -31.15 1.10 12.66
C ASP A 364 -30.81 -0.37 13.01
N SER A 365 -29.53 -0.72 13.07
CA SER A 365 -29.07 -2.06 13.43
C SER A 365 -28.98 -2.22 14.96
N LYS A 366 -29.30 -3.44 15.44
CA LYS A 366 -29.14 -3.82 16.84
C LYS A 366 -27.84 -4.56 17.12
N THR A 367 -27.19 -5.06 16.08
CA THR A 367 -25.95 -5.84 16.11
C THR A 367 -24.95 -5.25 15.15
N ILE A 368 -23.66 -5.51 15.37
CA ILE A 368 -22.59 -5.09 14.46
C ILE A 368 -22.51 -5.97 13.21
N TYR A 369 -23.25 -7.06 13.18
CA TYR A 369 -23.46 -7.87 11.99
C TYR A 369 -24.90 -7.72 11.52
N PHE A 370 -25.10 -7.59 10.22
CA PHE A 370 -26.39 -7.35 9.58
C PHE A 370 -26.34 -7.75 8.11
N ASP A 371 -27.49 -7.83 7.49
CA ASP A 371 -27.61 -8.08 6.04
C ASP A 371 -28.57 -7.10 5.39
N GLU A 372 -28.40 -6.92 4.09
CA GLU A 372 -29.27 -6.09 3.26
C GLU A 372 -29.40 -6.69 1.86
N TRP A 373 -30.58 -6.56 1.28
CA TRP A 373 -30.84 -6.94 -0.11
C TRP A 373 -30.89 -5.69 -0.99
N ILE A 374 -29.92 -5.56 -1.91
CA ILE A 374 -29.80 -4.45 -2.85
C ILE A 374 -29.94 -4.98 -4.27
N ASP A 375 -30.96 -4.52 -5.01
CA ASP A 375 -31.27 -4.98 -6.37
C ASP A 375 -31.35 -6.52 -6.52
N GLY A 376 -31.78 -7.19 -5.47
CA GLY A 376 -31.91 -8.64 -5.42
C GLY A 376 -30.60 -9.41 -5.16
N ALA A 377 -29.50 -8.73 -4.89
CA ALA A 377 -28.27 -9.32 -4.38
C ALA A 377 -28.19 -9.22 -2.86
N HIS A 378 -27.55 -10.18 -2.23
CA HIS A 378 -27.42 -10.27 -0.78
C HIS A 378 -26.06 -9.70 -0.34
N PHE A 379 -26.09 -8.72 0.54
CA PHE A 379 -24.94 -8.08 1.16
C PHE A 379 -24.94 -8.42 2.65
N ILE A 380 -23.90 -9.09 3.13
CA ILE A 380 -23.78 -9.56 4.51
C ILE A 380 -22.55 -8.91 5.14
N PHE A 381 -22.76 -8.23 6.26
CA PHE A 381 -21.72 -7.56 7.02
C PHE A 381 -21.52 -8.32 8.33
N LEU A 382 -20.28 -8.70 8.58
CA LEU A 382 -19.80 -9.34 9.79
C LEU A 382 -18.86 -8.40 10.55
N GLY A 383 -18.66 -8.64 11.83
CA GLY A 383 -17.74 -7.82 12.60
C GLY A 383 -17.36 -8.46 13.92
N SER A 384 -16.21 -8.03 14.46
CA SER A 384 -15.76 -8.45 15.79
C SER A 384 -16.73 -7.99 16.85
N GLU A 385 -17.10 -8.87 17.79
CA GLU A 385 -17.98 -8.55 18.93
C GLU A 385 -17.21 -8.04 20.14
N MET A 386 -15.88 -7.99 20.07
CA MET A 386 -15.01 -7.40 21.08
C MET A 386 -13.70 -6.90 20.47
N GLY A 387 -13.06 -5.93 21.13
CA GLY A 387 -11.78 -5.37 20.68
C GLY A 387 -10.60 -6.32 20.86
N GLY A 388 -10.63 -7.18 21.87
CA GLY A 388 -9.62 -8.19 22.09
C GLY A 388 -8.19 -7.63 22.12
N ASN A 389 -7.31 -8.20 21.28
CA ASN A 389 -5.93 -7.75 21.13
C ASN A 389 -5.73 -6.82 19.91
N GLY A 390 -6.81 -6.42 19.24
CA GLY A 390 -6.77 -5.57 18.06
C GLY A 390 -6.39 -6.28 16.75
N LEU A 391 -6.06 -7.57 16.78
CA LEU A 391 -5.67 -8.33 15.59
C LEU A 391 -6.79 -9.24 15.08
N TYR A 392 -7.65 -9.75 15.98
CA TYR A 392 -8.63 -10.77 15.66
C TYR A 392 -10.05 -10.23 15.60
N ALA A 393 -10.83 -10.68 14.62
CA ALA A 393 -12.27 -10.67 14.68
C ALA A 393 -12.76 -11.81 15.58
N TYR A 394 -13.45 -11.47 16.64
CA TYR A 394 -14.06 -12.42 17.57
C TYR A 394 -15.52 -12.65 17.17
N LEU A 395 -15.80 -13.82 16.62
CA LEU A 395 -17.12 -14.20 16.10
C LEU A 395 -17.77 -15.21 17.05
N SER A 396 -18.91 -14.85 17.63
CA SER A 396 -19.68 -15.76 18.49
C SER A 396 -20.34 -16.89 17.71
N ASP A 397 -20.78 -17.94 18.44
CA ASP A 397 -21.64 -18.99 17.86
C ASP A 397 -22.92 -18.39 17.29
N GLU A 398 -23.48 -17.38 17.92
CA GLU A 398 -24.69 -16.70 17.47
C GLU A 398 -24.47 -16.02 16.13
N GLN A 399 -23.39 -15.28 15.98
CA GLN A 399 -23.06 -14.61 14.70
C GLN A 399 -22.76 -15.64 13.59
N LEU A 400 -21.99 -16.70 13.86
CA LEU A 400 -21.68 -17.73 12.86
C LEU A 400 -22.91 -18.54 12.46
N ASN A 401 -23.84 -18.84 13.39
CA ASN A 401 -25.09 -19.50 13.06
C ASN A 401 -26.00 -18.58 12.24
N TRP A 402 -26.10 -17.30 12.61
CA TRP A 402 -26.81 -16.29 11.84
C TRP A 402 -26.20 -16.16 10.43
N PHE A 403 -24.89 -16.18 10.29
CA PHE A 403 -24.21 -16.12 9.01
C PHE A 403 -24.57 -17.30 8.10
N ARG A 404 -24.59 -18.54 8.64
CA ARG A 404 -25.07 -19.73 7.91
C ARG A 404 -26.51 -19.58 7.43
N GLU A 405 -27.40 -19.09 8.30
CA GLU A 405 -28.81 -18.86 7.95
C GLU A 405 -28.93 -17.83 6.83
N LYS A 406 -28.15 -16.75 6.90
CA LYS A 406 -28.18 -15.69 5.89
C LYS A 406 -27.61 -16.13 4.55
N LEU A 407 -26.54 -16.89 4.52
CA LEU A 407 -26.01 -17.46 3.29
C LEU A 407 -27.03 -18.40 2.60
N ALA A 408 -27.82 -19.12 3.37
CA ALA A 408 -28.87 -20.00 2.85
C ALA A 408 -30.15 -19.25 2.45
N GLU A 409 -30.35 -18.01 2.91
CA GLU A 409 -31.59 -17.24 2.69
C GLU A 409 -31.75 -16.88 1.20
N LYS A 410 -32.78 -17.41 0.54
CA LYS A 410 -33.08 -17.18 -0.88
C LYS A 410 -31.89 -17.42 -1.81
N ARG A 411 -31.04 -18.39 -1.45
CA ARG A 411 -29.82 -18.73 -2.18
C ARG A 411 -30.12 -19.00 -3.66
N ASP A 412 -29.34 -18.36 -4.53
CA ASP A 412 -29.28 -18.62 -5.96
C ASP A 412 -27.80 -18.75 -6.35
N GLU A 413 -27.36 -19.95 -6.67
CA GLU A 413 -25.96 -20.25 -7.04
C GLU A 413 -25.48 -19.47 -8.29
N ASN A 414 -26.40 -18.87 -9.04
CA ASN A 414 -26.13 -18.03 -10.19
C ASN A 414 -26.13 -16.53 -9.84
N ARG A 415 -26.07 -16.18 -8.56
CA ARG A 415 -25.99 -14.80 -8.10
C ARG A 415 -24.93 -14.66 -7.03
N PRO A 416 -24.09 -13.62 -7.08
CA PRO A 416 -23.10 -13.39 -6.05
C PRO A 416 -23.74 -12.99 -4.73
N ILE A 417 -23.17 -13.49 -3.62
CA ILE A 417 -23.40 -13.01 -2.26
C ILE A 417 -22.16 -12.23 -1.86
N TYR A 418 -22.32 -10.98 -1.44
CA TYR A 418 -21.20 -10.14 -1.02
C TYR A 418 -21.08 -10.19 0.50
N VAL A 419 -19.88 -10.56 0.97
CA VAL A 419 -19.58 -10.67 2.40
C VAL A 419 -18.46 -9.70 2.74
N PHE A 420 -18.62 -8.98 3.85
CA PHE A 420 -17.68 -7.98 4.36
C PHE A 420 -17.28 -8.36 5.78
N LEU A 421 -15.99 -8.52 6.00
CA LEU A 421 -15.38 -8.74 7.31
C LEU A 421 -14.04 -8.03 7.32
N HIS A 422 -13.81 -7.13 8.28
CA HIS A 422 -12.61 -6.31 8.31
C HIS A 422 -11.33 -7.14 8.35
N GLN A 423 -11.21 -8.07 9.28
CA GLN A 423 -10.02 -8.91 9.40
C GLN A 423 -10.02 -10.02 8.33
N GLY A 424 -8.86 -10.24 7.73
CA GLY A 424 -8.67 -11.22 6.68
C GLY A 424 -8.47 -12.66 7.17
N LEU A 425 -8.90 -13.61 6.36
CA LEU A 425 -8.65 -15.03 6.58
C LEU A 425 -7.18 -15.36 6.26
N ILE A 426 -6.54 -16.10 7.15
CA ILE A 426 -5.13 -16.50 7.04
C ILE A 426 -4.82 -17.18 5.69
N ASP A 427 -3.64 -16.89 5.12
CA ASP A 427 -3.09 -17.47 3.91
C ASP A 427 -3.99 -17.37 2.65
N THR A 428 -4.74 -16.28 2.55
CA THR A 428 -5.64 -16.07 1.40
C THR A 428 -5.23 -14.93 0.48
N VAL A 429 -5.05 -13.73 1.00
CA VAL A 429 -4.73 -12.52 0.22
C VAL A 429 -3.54 -11.77 0.81
N ALA A 430 -3.03 -10.79 0.09
CA ALA A 430 -1.90 -9.97 0.53
C ALA A 430 -2.14 -9.38 1.94
N GLY A 431 -1.12 -9.43 2.77
CA GLY A 431 -1.17 -9.08 4.19
C GLY A 431 -1.61 -10.21 5.12
N THR A 432 -2.38 -11.20 4.66
CA THR A 432 -2.93 -12.26 5.50
C THR A 432 -2.04 -13.50 5.61
N TYR A 433 -0.96 -13.59 4.82
CA TYR A 433 -0.04 -14.71 4.93
C TYR A 433 0.62 -14.74 6.30
N GLU A 434 0.83 -15.94 6.87
CA GLU A 434 1.38 -16.12 8.21
C GLU A 434 2.62 -15.25 8.45
N TYR A 435 3.53 -15.19 7.47
CA TYR A 435 4.76 -14.38 7.56
C TYR A 435 4.54 -12.87 7.47
N GLN A 436 3.37 -12.41 7.00
CA GLN A 436 2.98 -11.00 6.94
C GLN A 436 2.29 -10.53 8.22
N GLY A 437 1.53 -11.43 8.87
CA GLY A 437 1.02 -11.25 10.22
C GLY A 437 -0.25 -10.41 10.38
N TRP A 438 -0.91 -10.00 9.29
CA TRP A 438 -2.13 -9.19 9.30
C TRP A 438 -3.41 -10.01 9.06
N HIS A 439 -3.41 -11.26 9.46
CA HIS A 439 -4.58 -12.12 9.50
C HIS A 439 -5.19 -12.12 10.89
N GLY A 440 -6.48 -12.43 11.01
CA GLY A 440 -7.06 -12.55 12.33
C GLY A 440 -8.56 -12.79 12.34
N ILE A 441 -8.94 -14.05 12.25
CA ILE A 441 -10.28 -14.52 12.60
C ILE A 441 -10.07 -15.58 13.68
N ASP A 442 -10.63 -15.38 14.88
CA ASP A 442 -10.46 -16.29 16.02
C ASP A 442 -10.95 -17.71 15.75
N ARG A 443 -11.95 -17.83 14.86
CA ARG A 443 -12.55 -19.10 14.42
C ARG A 443 -12.33 -19.33 12.91
N ALA A 444 -11.10 -19.11 12.43
CA ALA A 444 -10.76 -19.14 11.02
C ALA A 444 -11.15 -20.47 10.31
N GLU A 445 -10.90 -21.61 10.95
CA GLU A 445 -11.24 -22.93 10.38
C GLU A 445 -12.76 -23.11 10.20
N GLU A 446 -13.54 -22.70 11.18
CA GLU A 446 -15.00 -22.79 11.12
C GLU A 446 -15.58 -21.81 10.12
N PHE A 447 -15.05 -20.59 10.07
CA PHE A 447 -15.45 -19.58 9.10
C PHE A 447 -15.15 -20.06 7.67
N ALA A 448 -13.97 -20.62 7.42
CA ALA A 448 -13.60 -21.23 6.14
C ALA A 448 -14.50 -22.41 5.77
N ALA A 449 -14.85 -23.26 6.74
CA ALA A 449 -15.76 -24.38 6.53
C ALA A 449 -17.18 -23.95 6.14
N ILE A 450 -17.66 -22.82 6.67
CA ILE A 450 -18.93 -22.22 6.24
C ILE A 450 -18.84 -21.75 4.79
N LEU A 451 -17.78 -21.00 4.45
CA LEU A 451 -17.59 -20.44 3.11
C LEU A 451 -17.46 -21.48 2.01
N LYS A 452 -16.92 -22.64 2.33
CA LYS A 452 -16.71 -23.76 1.39
C LYS A 452 -17.99 -24.19 0.68
N ASP A 453 -19.13 -24.11 1.36
CA ASP A 453 -20.42 -24.54 0.82
C ASP A 453 -21.08 -23.47 -0.07
N TYR A 454 -20.47 -22.29 -0.18
CA TYR A 454 -21.01 -21.12 -0.89
C TYR A 454 -20.00 -20.52 -1.88
N PRO A 455 -19.68 -21.21 -2.98
CA PRO A 455 -18.71 -20.76 -3.98
C PRO A 455 -19.11 -19.46 -4.71
N GLU A 456 -20.38 -19.06 -4.64
CA GLU A 456 -20.92 -17.81 -5.16
C GLU A 456 -20.62 -16.58 -4.28
N VAL A 457 -20.05 -16.76 -3.10
CA VAL A 457 -19.63 -15.67 -2.24
C VAL A 457 -18.45 -14.91 -2.87
N ILE A 458 -18.47 -13.60 -2.72
CA ILE A 458 -17.32 -12.71 -2.92
C ILE A 458 -17.07 -12.03 -1.58
N LEU A 459 -15.95 -12.40 -0.94
CA LEU A 459 -15.54 -11.87 0.35
C LEU A 459 -14.56 -10.71 0.17
N PHE A 460 -14.85 -9.59 0.83
CA PHE A 460 -13.93 -8.45 0.95
C PHE A 460 -13.40 -8.35 2.37
N SER A 461 -12.07 -8.23 2.50
CA SER A 461 -11.39 -7.97 3.77
C SER A 461 -10.52 -6.71 3.68
N GLY A 462 -10.24 -6.08 4.81
CA GLY A 462 -9.36 -4.92 4.98
C GLY A 462 -8.22 -5.22 5.96
N HIS A 463 -8.02 -4.35 6.97
CA HIS A 463 -7.13 -4.53 8.11
C HIS A 463 -5.63 -4.52 7.76
N SER A 464 -5.24 -5.16 6.69
CA SER A 464 -3.83 -5.28 6.32
C SER A 464 -3.25 -4.02 5.68
N HIS A 465 -4.10 -3.14 5.16
CA HIS A 465 -3.73 -1.97 4.36
C HIS A 465 -2.86 -2.31 3.11
N TRP A 466 -2.75 -3.58 2.75
CA TRP A 466 -1.84 -3.99 1.70
C TRP A 466 -2.23 -3.41 0.36
N GLU A 467 -1.25 -2.80 -0.36
CA GLU A 467 -1.51 -2.20 -1.66
C GLU A 467 -2.08 -3.21 -2.68
N MET A 468 -3.03 -2.77 -3.50
CA MET A 468 -3.65 -3.62 -4.52
C MET A 468 -2.70 -4.02 -5.67
N ASN A 469 -1.52 -3.43 -5.76
CA ASN A 469 -0.50 -3.81 -6.71
C ASN A 469 0.19 -5.14 -6.36
N SER A 470 -0.01 -5.68 -5.16
CA SER A 470 0.49 -7.01 -4.80
C SER A 470 -0.10 -8.09 -5.70
N ALA A 471 0.74 -9.05 -6.09
CA ALA A 471 0.31 -10.19 -6.93
C ALA A 471 -0.75 -11.08 -6.24
N SER A 472 -0.81 -11.03 -4.91
CA SER A 472 -1.74 -11.82 -4.09
C SER A 472 -2.93 -11.00 -3.59
N ASN A 473 -3.27 -9.89 -4.23
CA ASN A 473 -4.36 -9.03 -3.79
C ASN A 473 -5.76 -9.69 -3.91
N MET A 474 -5.89 -10.68 -4.76
CA MET A 474 -7.11 -11.47 -4.95
C MET A 474 -6.79 -12.96 -4.89
N LYS A 475 -7.61 -13.72 -4.16
CA LYS A 475 -7.68 -15.17 -4.23
C LYS A 475 -8.83 -15.59 -5.12
N GLU A 476 -8.51 -16.27 -6.20
CA GLU A 476 -9.54 -16.90 -7.05
C GLU A 476 -10.24 -18.04 -6.30
N ARG A 477 -11.54 -18.19 -6.56
CA ARG A 477 -12.34 -19.31 -6.05
C ARG A 477 -11.69 -20.65 -6.40
N ASP A 478 -11.65 -21.54 -5.43
CA ASP A 478 -11.26 -22.93 -5.60
C ASP A 478 -12.29 -23.89 -4.96
N GLU A 479 -11.93 -25.16 -4.76
CA GLU A 479 -12.80 -26.18 -4.16
C GLU A 479 -13.06 -25.97 -2.65
N ASN A 480 -12.27 -25.13 -1.99
CA ASN A 480 -12.31 -24.92 -0.54
C ASN A 480 -12.80 -23.54 -0.13
N LEU A 481 -12.55 -22.52 -0.95
CA LEU A 481 -12.86 -21.14 -0.62
C LEU A 481 -13.45 -20.38 -1.82
N PRO A 482 -14.36 -19.42 -1.58
CA PRO A 482 -14.87 -18.52 -2.60
C PRO A 482 -13.81 -17.51 -3.05
N THR A 483 -14.19 -16.59 -3.93
CA THR A 483 -13.33 -15.45 -4.31
C THR A 483 -13.16 -14.49 -3.14
N ILE A 484 -11.92 -14.13 -2.82
CA ILE A 484 -11.59 -13.22 -1.71
C ILE A 484 -10.74 -12.06 -2.23
N PHE A 485 -11.05 -10.85 -1.79
CA PHE A 485 -10.31 -9.63 -2.10
C PHE A 485 -9.75 -8.97 -0.84
N ASN A 486 -8.50 -8.52 -0.91
CA ASN A 486 -7.98 -7.50 -0.02
C ASN A 486 -8.44 -6.13 -0.55
N THR A 487 -9.05 -5.30 0.30
CA THR A 487 -9.60 -3.99 -0.09
C THR A 487 -8.57 -2.86 -0.04
N ALA A 488 -7.37 -3.13 0.45
CA ALA A 488 -6.35 -2.13 0.76
C ALA A 488 -6.84 -1.09 1.80
N SER A 489 -6.36 0.13 1.73
CA SER A 489 -6.74 1.20 2.65
C SER A 489 -6.91 2.52 1.91
N VAL A 490 -7.78 3.37 2.44
CA VAL A 490 -7.92 4.76 1.98
C VAL A 490 -6.98 5.68 2.75
N ALA A 491 -6.54 5.32 3.96
CA ALA A 491 -5.70 6.20 4.78
C ALA A 491 -4.23 6.16 4.39
N TYR A 492 -3.64 4.96 4.37
CA TYR A 492 -2.24 4.70 4.00
C TYR A 492 -2.08 3.22 3.65
N LEU A 493 -1.02 2.85 2.94
CA LEU A 493 -0.84 1.51 2.41
C LEU A 493 0.38 0.80 3.03
N TRP A 494 0.37 -0.54 2.96
CA TRP A 494 1.54 -1.40 3.16
C TRP A 494 1.93 -2.06 1.84
N SER A 495 3.23 -2.21 1.61
CA SER A 495 3.77 -2.81 0.39
C SER A 495 4.33 -4.21 0.64
N ASP A 496 4.59 -4.95 -0.45
CA ASP A 496 5.28 -6.26 -0.40
C ASP A 496 6.70 -6.19 0.22
N ALA A 497 7.26 -4.98 0.33
CA ALA A 497 8.49 -4.74 1.09
C ALA A 497 8.27 -4.68 2.61
N GLN A 498 7.05 -4.91 3.09
CA GLN A 498 6.64 -4.77 4.49
C GLN A 498 6.95 -3.38 5.07
N ALA A 499 6.66 -2.36 4.29
CA ALA A 499 6.83 -0.97 4.65
C ALA A 499 5.58 -0.17 4.36
N THR A 500 5.30 0.83 5.18
CA THR A 500 4.24 1.81 4.91
C THR A 500 4.61 2.67 3.71
N ILE A 501 3.62 2.96 2.88
CA ILE A 501 3.72 3.88 1.76
C ILE A 501 2.50 4.82 1.77
N GLU A 502 2.66 6.03 1.27
CA GLU A 502 1.54 6.93 1.02
C GLU A 502 0.66 6.36 -0.11
N GLY A 503 -0.63 6.57 -0.01
CA GLY A 503 -1.59 6.17 -1.02
C GLY A 503 -2.98 5.90 -0.46
N ALA A 504 -3.96 5.98 -1.34
CA ALA A 504 -5.37 5.74 -1.05
C ALA A 504 -5.97 4.87 -2.15
N GLN A 505 -6.48 3.70 -1.79
CA GLN A 505 -7.00 2.73 -2.76
C GLN A 505 -8.37 2.18 -2.34
N GLY A 506 -9.14 1.72 -3.32
CA GLY A 506 -10.44 1.07 -3.09
C GLY A 506 -11.01 0.51 -4.39
N TYR A 507 -12.17 -0.13 -4.33
CA TYR A 507 -12.79 -0.78 -5.46
C TYR A 507 -14.05 -0.09 -5.96
N PHE A 508 -14.23 -0.12 -7.29
CA PHE A 508 -15.49 0.05 -7.98
C PHE A 508 -15.98 -1.32 -8.45
N VAL A 509 -17.13 -1.73 -8.02
CA VAL A 509 -17.71 -3.03 -8.36
C VAL A 509 -18.88 -2.82 -9.32
N LYS A 510 -18.80 -3.45 -10.51
CA LYS A 510 -19.87 -3.40 -11.53
C LYS A 510 -20.42 -4.80 -11.75
N VAL A 511 -21.70 -4.97 -11.56
CA VAL A 511 -22.37 -6.27 -11.60
C VAL A 511 -23.16 -6.42 -12.88
N TYR A 512 -22.92 -7.51 -13.58
CA TYR A 512 -23.63 -7.91 -14.81
C TYR A 512 -24.39 -9.20 -14.56
N LYS A 513 -25.08 -9.70 -15.59
CA LYS A 513 -25.92 -10.89 -15.48
C LYS A 513 -25.13 -12.16 -15.10
N ASP A 514 -23.89 -12.28 -15.56
CA ASP A 514 -23.05 -13.47 -15.52
C ASP A 514 -21.65 -13.21 -14.96
N LYS A 515 -21.33 -11.97 -14.60
CA LYS A 515 -20.01 -11.56 -14.12
C LYS A 515 -20.04 -10.35 -13.22
N VAL A 516 -18.98 -10.21 -12.43
CA VAL A 516 -18.68 -9.02 -11.64
C VAL A 516 -17.32 -8.48 -12.09
N LEU A 517 -17.23 -7.18 -12.33
CA LEU A 517 -15.95 -6.48 -12.46
C LEU A 517 -15.63 -5.83 -11.12
N VAL A 518 -14.46 -6.13 -10.58
CA VAL A 518 -13.90 -5.52 -9.36
C VAL A 518 -12.69 -4.71 -9.77
N LEU A 519 -12.84 -3.39 -9.80
CA LEU A 519 -11.93 -2.45 -10.44
C LEU A 519 -11.21 -1.61 -9.39
N GLY A 520 -9.92 -1.87 -9.18
CA GLY A 520 -9.07 -1.14 -8.25
C GLY A 520 -8.76 0.27 -8.74
N ARG A 521 -8.91 1.24 -7.84
CA ARG A 521 -8.67 2.66 -8.08
C ARG A 521 -7.63 3.20 -7.12
N ASP A 522 -6.67 3.92 -7.65
CA ASP A 522 -5.75 4.78 -6.91
C ASP A 522 -6.38 6.18 -6.84
N PHE A 523 -6.80 6.59 -5.65
CA PHE A 523 -7.48 7.87 -5.43
C PHE A 523 -6.53 9.06 -5.38
N ASP A 524 -5.24 8.83 -5.07
CA ASP A 524 -4.25 9.90 -5.05
C ASP A 524 -3.83 10.31 -6.45
N ASN A 525 -3.61 9.31 -7.32
CA ASN A 525 -3.18 9.53 -8.68
C ASN A 525 -4.35 9.63 -9.66
N GLU A 526 -5.57 9.45 -9.20
CA GLU A 526 -6.79 9.43 -10.01
C GLU A 526 -6.70 8.44 -11.20
N GLN A 527 -6.07 7.27 -10.98
CA GLN A 527 -5.84 6.25 -12.00
C GLN A 527 -6.44 4.89 -11.61
N TRP A 528 -6.77 4.09 -12.61
CA TRP A 528 -7.08 2.69 -12.43
C TRP A 528 -5.79 1.89 -12.22
N LEU A 529 -5.79 0.97 -11.26
CA LEU A 529 -4.63 0.11 -11.01
C LEU A 529 -4.54 -0.97 -12.07
N ALA A 530 -3.48 -0.96 -12.89
CA ALA A 530 -3.35 -1.86 -14.05
C ALA A 530 -3.39 -3.36 -13.67
N SER A 531 -2.93 -3.71 -12.47
CA SER A 531 -2.87 -5.08 -11.94
C SER A 531 -4.07 -5.49 -11.10
N ALA A 532 -4.97 -4.57 -10.76
CA ALA A 532 -6.10 -4.80 -9.85
C ALA A 532 -7.47 -4.56 -10.54
N GLN A 533 -7.59 -4.99 -11.77
CA GLN A 533 -8.83 -4.96 -12.54
C GLN A 533 -9.29 -6.40 -12.76
N TYR A 534 -10.28 -6.85 -12.02
CA TYR A 534 -10.65 -8.27 -11.99
C TYR A 534 -12.01 -8.53 -12.64
N LEU A 535 -12.07 -9.62 -13.40
CA LEU A 535 -13.30 -10.17 -13.94
C LEU A 535 -13.62 -11.47 -13.17
N VAL A 536 -14.68 -11.47 -12.38
CA VAL A 536 -15.16 -12.63 -11.63
C VAL A 536 -16.40 -13.17 -12.33
N GLN A 537 -16.38 -14.40 -12.81
CA GLN A 537 -17.53 -15.05 -13.40
C GLN A 537 -18.32 -15.84 -12.36
N TYR A 538 -19.64 -15.84 -12.49
CA TYR A 538 -20.56 -16.63 -11.68
C TYR A 538 -21.65 -17.25 -12.56
N GLY A 539 -22.31 -18.30 -12.07
CA GLY A 539 -23.33 -19.04 -12.81
C GLY A 539 -22.80 -20.21 -13.63
N SER A 540 -23.71 -21.01 -14.16
CA SER A 540 -23.42 -22.28 -14.85
C SER A 540 -22.88 -22.15 -16.27
N GLU A 541 -22.90 -20.96 -16.88
CA GLU A 541 -22.38 -20.73 -18.24
C GLU A 541 -20.89 -20.38 -18.29
N SER A 542 -20.15 -20.59 -17.21
CA SER A 542 -18.84 -19.98 -16.98
C SER A 542 -17.65 -20.62 -17.68
N LEU A 543 -17.81 -21.64 -18.50
CA LEU A 543 -16.71 -22.27 -19.23
C LEU A 543 -16.98 -22.34 -20.72
N VAL A 544 -16.73 -21.25 -21.42
CA VAL A 544 -16.46 -21.38 -22.87
C VAL A 544 -15.08 -22.05 -22.99
N GLU A 545 -15.08 -23.30 -23.49
CA GLU A 545 -13.82 -23.96 -23.83
C GLU A 545 -12.98 -23.04 -24.72
N PRO A 546 -11.67 -22.92 -24.46
CA PRO A 546 -10.79 -22.08 -25.27
C PRO A 546 -10.81 -22.56 -26.72
N GLU A 547 -11.08 -21.69 -27.66
CA GLU A 547 -10.77 -21.96 -29.06
C GLU A 547 -9.29 -22.30 -29.16
N LYS A 548 -9.01 -23.49 -29.68
CA LYS A 548 -7.64 -23.97 -29.89
C LYS A 548 -6.87 -22.94 -30.72
N PRO A 549 -5.69 -22.48 -30.31
CA PRO A 549 -4.95 -21.50 -31.08
C PRO A 549 -4.72 -22.03 -32.49
N ASP A 550 -5.09 -21.23 -33.48
CA ASP A 550 -4.80 -21.50 -34.88
C ASP A 550 -3.27 -21.50 -35.09
N SER A 551 -2.71 -22.69 -35.21
CA SER A 551 -1.28 -22.93 -35.40
C SER A 551 -0.75 -22.48 -36.77
N SER A 552 -1.53 -21.74 -37.56
CA SER A 552 -1.19 -21.35 -38.96
C SER A 552 -0.61 -19.95 -39.12
N VAL A 553 -0.45 -19.16 -38.06
CA VAL A 553 0.16 -17.82 -38.18
C VAL A 553 1.67 -17.91 -37.92
N SER A 554 2.42 -18.00 -39.02
CA SER A 554 3.87 -17.77 -39.03
C SER A 554 4.16 -16.30 -38.68
N PRO A 555 5.18 -15.98 -37.87
CA PRO A 555 5.46 -14.60 -37.53
C PRO A 555 5.90 -13.78 -38.74
N GLU A 556 5.15 -12.73 -39.03
CA GLU A 556 5.49 -11.73 -40.02
C GLU A 556 6.78 -10.99 -39.60
N PRO A 557 7.74 -10.74 -40.50
CA PRO A 557 8.99 -10.09 -40.15
C PRO A 557 8.74 -8.64 -39.71
N GLN A 558 9.34 -8.26 -38.59
CA GLN A 558 9.25 -6.93 -38.00
C GLN A 558 9.68 -5.84 -39.03
N PRO A 559 8.91 -4.74 -39.15
CA PRO A 559 9.34 -3.61 -39.90
C PRO A 559 10.50 -2.88 -39.20
N THR A 560 11.57 -2.70 -39.95
CA THR A 560 12.72 -1.89 -39.58
C THR A 560 12.27 -0.43 -39.39
N THR A 561 12.69 0.15 -38.27
CA THR A 561 12.45 1.51 -37.79
C THR A 561 12.68 2.59 -38.88
N PRO A 562 11.78 3.55 -39.05
CA PRO A 562 12.16 4.84 -39.63
C PRO A 562 12.66 5.76 -38.50
N THR A 563 13.92 6.11 -38.59
CA THR A 563 14.52 7.21 -37.84
C THR A 563 13.98 8.52 -38.41
N THR A 564 13.09 9.18 -37.70
CA THR A 564 12.85 10.61 -37.90
C THR A 564 12.69 11.29 -36.55
N GLY A 565 13.66 12.17 -36.27
CA GLY A 565 13.65 13.03 -35.12
C GLY A 565 12.47 14.00 -35.13
N GLN A 566 11.79 14.06 -34.03
CA GLN A 566 11.05 15.26 -33.66
C GLN A 566 11.55 15.71 -32.28
N THR A 567 12.26 16.81 -32.32
CA THR A 567 12.62 17.59 -31.13
C THR A 567 11.35 18.24 -30.60
N ASN A 568 10.84 17.74 -29.50
CA ASN A 568 9.86 18.46 -28.72
C ASN A 568 10.59 19.25 -27.64
N THR A 569 10.62 20.56 -27.83
CA THR A 569 10.98 21.53 -26.80
C THR A 569 9.96 21.47 -25.68
N ALA A 570 10.38 20.94 -24.54
CA ALA A 570 9.62 21.05 -23.32
C ALA A 570 9.71 22.47 -22.78
N SER A 571 8.58 23.12 -22.62
CA SER A 571 8.47 24.34 -21.83
C SER A 571 8.50 23.99 -20.35
N ASP A 572 9.47 24.52 -19.65
CA ASP A 572 9.59 24.47 -18.18
C ASP A 572 8.35 25.11 -17.54
N ALA A 573 7.52 24.29 -16.91
CA ALA A 573 6.58 24.74 -15.91
C ALA A 573 7.13 24.28 -14.56
N ALA A 574 7.61 25.23 -13.79
CA ALA A 574 8.11 25.03 -12.44
C ALA A 574 6.99 24.47 -11.53
N SER A 575 7.24 23.31 -10.96
CA SER A 575 6.43 22.77 -9.87
C SER A 575 6.64 23.60 -8.61
N PRO A 576 5.57 23.91 -7.83
CA PRO A 576 5.74 24.57 -6.55
C PRO A 576 6.37 23.59 -5.55
N THR A 577 7.46 24.01 -4.95
CA THR A 577 8.06 23.36 -3.79
C THR A 577 7.09 23.48 -2.60
N THR A 578 6.42 22.38 -2.26
CA THR A 578 5.75 22.25 -0.97
C THR A 578 6.74 21.70 0.04
N GLY A 579 6.88 22.44 1.13
CA GLY A 579 7.83 22.14 2.19
C GLY A 579 7.53 20.82 2.91
N ASP A 580 8.60 20.23 3.27
CA ASP A 580 8.84 19.03 4.03
C ASP A 580 8.09 19.04 5.39
N SER A 581 6.90 18.47 5.43
CA SER A 581 6.18 18.14 6.67
C SER A 581 5.75 16.66 6.73
N GLY A 582 5.97 15.88 5.68
CA GLY A 582 5.61 14.46 5.61
C GLY A 582 6.45 13.57 6.55
N LEU A 583 7.69 13.95 6.84
CA LEU A 583 8.62 13.09 7.61
C LEU A 583 8.27 13.00 9.11
N LEU A 584 7.71 14.05 9.69
CA LEU A 584 7.26 14.05 11.09
C LEU A 584 6.02 13.16 11.31
N TYR A 585 5.31 12.88 10.22
CA TYR A 585 4.03 12.18 10.25
C TYR A 585 4.16 10.65 10.31
N VAL A 586 5.06 10.09 9.53
CA VAL A 586 5.37 8.64 9.53
C VAL A 586 5.86 8.21 10.91
N MET A 587 6.55 9.10 11.63
CA MET A 587 7.12 8.83 12.94
C MET A 587 6.08 8.75 14.07
N ALA A 588 4.98 9.48 13.98
CA ALA A 588 3.93 9.44 15.01
C ALA A 588 3.10 8.14 14.96
N ILE A 589 2.90 7.59 13.76
CA ILE A 589 2.11 6.37 13.57
C ILE A 589 2.90 5.12 13.99
N VAL A 590 4.21 5.08 13.69
CA VAL A 590 5.09 3.98 14.14
C VAL A 590 5.25 4.00 15.66
N ALA A 591 5.27 5.18 16.29
CA ALA A 591 5.32 5.29 17.75
C ALA A 591 4.03 4.79 18.43
N ALA A 592 2.86 4.97 17.81
CA ALA A 592 1.59 4.44 18.32
C ALA A 592 1.51 2.91 18.20
N GLY A 593 2.00 2.33 17.11
CA GLY A 593 2.06 0.89 16.92
C GLY A 593 3.04 0.19 17.87
N LEU A 594 4.20 0.79 18.12
CA LEU A 594 5.20 0.24 19.06
C LEU A 594 4.81 0.43 20.53
N ALA A 595 4.06 1.48 20.87
CA ALA A 595 3.53 1.65 22.22
C ALA A 595 2.50 0.55 22.57
N SER A 596 1.69 0.11 21.63
CA SER A 596 0.75 -1.01 21.81
C SER A 596 1.48 -2.35 21.96
N ALA A 597 2.55 -2.59 21.23
CA ALA A 597 3.36 -3.79 21.35
C ALA A 597 4.18 -3.81 22.67
N GLY A 598 4.71 -2.66 23.08
CA GLY A 598 5.44 -2.52 24.36
C GLY A 598 4.55 -2.74 25.58
N LEU A 599 3.32 -2.27 25.58
CA LEU A 599 2.33 -2.51 26.64
C LEU A 599 1.88 -3.97 26.71
N TYR A 600 1.82 -4.68 25.58
CA TYR A 600 1.53 -6.10 25.53
C TYR A 600 2.63 -6.94 26.21
N PHE A 601 3.90 -6.63 25.98
CA PHE A 601 5.01 -7.33 26.65
C PHE A 601 5.06 -7.04 28.15
N LEU A 602 4.81 -5.82 28.58
CA LEU A 602 4.78 -5.46 30.00
C LEU A 602 3.59 -6.11 30.76
N HIS A 603 2.45 -6.29 30.09
CA HIS A 603 1.29 -6.95 30.68
C HIS A 603 1.49 -8.47 30.83
N LYS A 604 2.23 -9.10 29.91
CA LYS A 604 2.53 -10.54 29.95
C LYS A 604 3.58 -10.89 30.99
N THR A 605 4.57 -10.02 31.25
CA THR A 605 5.57 -10.23 32.30
C THR A 605 5.02 -10.05 33.73
N ASN A 606 3.97 -9.23 33.92
CA ASN A 606 3.34 -9.06 35.23
C ASN A 606 2.34 -10.19 35.60
N LYS A 607 1.87 -11.00 34.64
CA LYS A 607 0.99 -12.14 34.92
C LYS A 607 1.73 -13.43 35.34
N THR A 608 3.03 -13.53 35.12
CA THR A 608 3.83 -14.70 35.48
C THR A 608 4.46 -14.63 36.85
N SER A 609 4.28 -13.54 37.63
CA SER A 609 4.85 -13.36 38.95
C SER A 609 3.84 -13.50 40.11
N VAL A 610 2.60 -13.93 39.88
CA VAL A 610 1.54 -14.02 40.93
C VAL A 610 1.05 -15.46 41.18
N THR A 611 1.77 -16.49 40.74
CA THR A 611 1.44 -17.88 41.12
C THR A 611 2.66 -18.61 41.67
N SER A 612 3.14 -18.19 42.84
CA SER A 612 3.92 -19.01 43.75
C SER A 612 3.85 -18.38 45.15
N GLU A 613 2.75 -18.62 45.86
CA GLU A 613 2.66 -18.88 47.28
C GLU A 613 1.32 -19.55 47.58
#